data_be8c9fbb82835709f8e17f7a71f5df0d
#
_entry.id   be8c9fbb82835709f8e17f7a71f5df0d
#
_cell.length_a   1.000
_cell.length_b   1.000
_cell.length_c   1.000
_cell.angle_alpha   90.00
_cell.angle_beta   90.00
_cell.angle_gamma   90.00
#
_symmetry.space_group_name_H-M   'P 1'
#
loop_
_entity.id
_entity.type
_entity.pdbx_description
1 polymer ?
#
loop_
_entity_poly.entity_id
_entity_poly.type
_entity_poly.pdbx_seq_one_letter_code
_entity_poly.pdbx_strand_id
1 'polypeptide(L)'
;MSGFRFVHAADLHLDTPFEGLRDTAPAVGRALRDASLEALDALVDLCIEVDAAFLVIAGDVYDGPERGLRAQLRFRAGLERLSHFGVRVLVVHGNHDPTEEGWSAIREWPEGVHVFGSERVEAVEIDGVATVYGISYPRSDVRENLALAFPRKAGRSEGTGLRVGVLHCNAGGHAGHAPYAACNLDDLTGAAIDYWALGHVHAREVLCEDPWVVYPGNLQGRSPHAGERGEKGAMVVDVEDGRVAAVTFRALDRVRFLVSELDVSSASDLGEVESRLRAQRVSRGAARCAAISAGPGRCATCWSPCARSRGGDRRPRTAFPSSGGRPS
;
A
#
# COMPACT_ATOMS: atom_id res chain seq x y z
N MET A 1 23.79 3.35 23.42
CA MET A 1 22.70 2.34 23.41
C MET A 1 22.98 1.38 22.28
N SER A 2 22.70 0.10 22.43
CA SER A 2 22.78 -0.84 21.29
C SER A 2 21.81 -0.41 20.20
N GLY A 3 22.21 -0.52 18.93
CA GLY A 3 21.32 -0.26 17.81
C GLY A 3 20.14 -1.21 17.77
N PHE A 4 19.03 -0.82 17.16
CA PHE A 4 17.88 -1.66 16.90
C PHE A 4 17.31 -1.37 15.50
N ARG A 5 16.39 -2.24 15.05
CA ARG A 5 15.66 -2.06 13.80
C ARG A 5 14.17 -2.01 14.05
N PHE A 6 13.48 -1.29 13.18
CA PHE A 6 12.03 -1.42 13.06
C PHE A 6 11.62 -1.46 11.60
N VAL A 7 10.41 -1.95 11.34
CA VAL A 7 9.85 -2.03 9.99
C VAL A 7 8.67 -1.07 9.89
N HIS A 8 8.58 -0.37 8.76
CA HIS A 8 7.47 0.53 8.43
C HIS A 8 6.77 0.04 7.17
N ALA A 9 5.50 -0.33 7.31
CA ALA A 9 4.58 -0.70 6.23
C ALA A 9 3.34 0.20 6.26
N ALA A 10 2.65 0.31 5.13
CA ALA A 10 1.39 1.03 5.00
C ALA A 10 0.54 0.43 3.86
N ASP A 11 -0.72 0.80 3.79
CA ASP A 11 -1.58 0.55 2.64
C ASP A 11 -1.56 -0.93 2.23
N LEU A 12 -1.86 -1.82 3.20
CA LEU A 12 -1.82 -3.26 3.00
C LEU A 12 -2.95 -3.75 2.11
N HIS A 13 -4.12 -3.13 2.21
CA HIS A 13 -5.33 -3.42 1.44
C HIS A 13 -5.56 -4.92 1.26
N LEU A 14 -5.63 -5.64 2.38
CA LEU A 14 -5.69 -7.09 2.41
C LEU A 14 -6.97 -7.62 1.75
N ASP A 15 -6.81 -8.68 0.93
CA ASP A 15 -7.88 -9.39 0.21
C ASP A 15 -8.66 -8.52 -0.79
N THR A 16 -8.07 -7.39 -1.23
CA THR A 16 -8.67 -6.51 -2.23
C THR A 16 -8.79 -7.22 -3.57
N PRO A 17 -9.98 -7.17 -4.21
CA PRO A 17 -10.12 -7.64 -5.58
C PRO A 17 -9.30 -6.78 -6.54
N PHE A 18 -8.53 -7.40 -7.42
CA PHE A 18 -7.84 -6.67 -8.48
C PHE A 18 -8.84 -6.14 -9.50
N GLU A 19 -8.86 -4.84 -9.71
CA GLU A 19 -9.78 -4.18 -10.64
C GLU A 19 -9.44 -4.51 -12.10
N GLY A 20 -10.47 -4.71 -12.92
CA GLY A 20 -10.34 -4.94 -14.37
C GLY A 20 -9.79 -6.30 -14.79
N LEU A 21 -9.51 -7.23 -13.86
CA LEU A 21 -8.92 -8.52 -14.15
C LEU A 21 -9.81 -9.72 -13.79
N ARG A 22 -11.10 -9.50 -13.55
CA ARG A 22 -12.06 -10.55 -13.15
C ARG A 22 -12.20 -11.69 -14.16
N ASP A 23 -12.00 -11.40 -15.45
CA ASP A 23 -12.16 -12.35 -16.56
C ASP A 23 -10.85 -13.01 -17.00
N THR A 24 -9.79 -12.88 -16.22
CA THR A 24 -8.50 -13.52 -16.50
C THR A 24 -8.56 -15.02 -16.23
N ALA A 25 -7.61 -15.76 -16.80
CA ALA A 25 -7.50 -17.20 -16.58
C ALA A 25 -7.54 -17.55 -15.08
N PRO A 26 -8.25 -18.63 -14.66
CA PRO A 26 -8.50 -18.94 -13.25
C PRO A 26 -7.25 -18.99 -12.36
N ALA A 27 -6.12 -19.44 -12.91
CA ALA A 27 -4.84 -19.50 -12.18
C ALA A 27 -4.29 -18.09 -11.86
N VAL A 28 -4.46 -17.16 -12.79
CA VAL A 28 -4.07 -15.74 -12.63
C VAL A 28 -4.96 -15.07 -11.62
N GLY A 29 -6.27 -15.24 -11.77
CA GLY A 29 -7.24 -14.66 -10.82
C GLY A 29 -7.01 -15.13 -9.39
N ARG A 30 -6.59 -16.39 -9.18
CA ARG A 30 -6.17 -16.88 -7.84
C ARG A 30 -4.91 -16.19 -7.35
N ALA A 31 -3.85 -16.18 -8.18
CA ALA A 31 -2.58 -15.55 -7.81
C ALA A 31 -2.75 -14.06 -7.46
N LEU A 32 -3.63 -13.35 -8.16
CA LEU A 32 -3.95 -11.96 -7.88
C LEU A 32 -4.70 -11.81 -6.54
N ARG A 33 -5.73 -12.62 -6.30
CA ARG A 33 -6.49 -12.57 -5.04
C ARG A 33 -5.66 -12.87 -3.80
N ASP A 34 -4.66 -13.74 -3.92
CA ASP A 34 -3.85 -14.15 -2.78
C ASP A 34 -2.64 -13.21 -2.57
N ALA A 35 -2.31 -12.38 -3.57
CA ALA A 35 -1.07 -11.61 -3.58
C ALA A 35 -0.88 -10.69 -2.36
N SER A 36 -1.92 -9.97 -1.92
CA SER A 36 -1.82 -9.09 -0.74
C SER A 36 -1.62 -9.89 0.56
N LEU A 37 -2.27 -11.05 0.67
CA LEU A 37 -2.11 -11.93 1.83
C LEU A 37 -0.74 -12.61 1.85
N GLU A 38 -0.22 -13.01 0.68
CA GLU A 38 1.15 -13.54 0.56
C GLU A 38 2.21 -12.45 0.82
N ALA A 39 1.93 -11.20 0.46
CA ALA A 39 2.79 -10.07 0.77
C ALA A 39 2.80 -9.75 2.28
N LEU A 40 1.65 -9.91 2.96
CA LEU A 40 1.58 -9.82 4.42
C LEU A 40 2.45 -10.91 5.08
N ASP A 41 2.40 -12.15 4.60
CA ASP A 41 3.25 -13.22 5.12
C ASP A 41 4.74 -12.87 4.95
N ALA A 42 5.10 -12.29 3.80
CA ALA A 42 6.48 -11.84 3.56
C ALA A 42 6.87 -10.66 4.45
N LEU A 43 5.94 -9.77 4.81
CA LEU A 43 6.18 -8.68 5.78
C LEU A 43 6.47 -9.25 7.18
N VAL A 44 5.69 -10.24 7.61
CA VAL A 44 5.90 -10.95 8.89
C VAL A 44 7.26 -11.66 8.88
N ASP A 45 7.59 -12.37 7.80
CA ASP A 45 8.89 -13.03 7.64
C ASP A 45 10.04 -12.02 7.70
N LEU A 46 9.91 -10.87 7.02
CA LEU A 46 10.90 -9.79 7.05
C LEU A 46 11.14 -9.28 8.46
N CYS A 47 10.08 -8.99 9.23
CA CYS A 47 10.23 -8.49 10.60
C CYS A 47 11.02 -9.47 11.49
N ILE A 48 10.77 -10.78 11.31
CA ILE A 48 11.50 -11.83 12.05
C ILE A 48 12.94 -11.94 11.53
N GLU A 49 13.16 -11.92 10.20
CA GLU A 49 14.49 -12.01 9.58
C GLU A 49 15.44 -10.91 10.05
N VAL A 50 14.93 -9.66 10.14
CA VAL A 50 15.74 -8.51 10.52
C VAL A 50 15.81 -8.28 12.03
N ASP A 51 15.20 -9.15 12.84
CA ASP A 51 15.09 -9.00 14.29
C ASP A 51 14.53 -7.62 14.68
N ALA A 52 13.37 -7.29 14.10
CA ALA A 52 12.74 -6.00 14.31
C ALA A 52 12.23 -5.86 15.75
N ALA A 53 12.59 -4.79 16.44
CA ALA A 53 12.03 -4.45 17.75
C ALA A 53 10.51 -4.19 17.64
N PHE A 54 10.08 -3.58 16.56
CA PHE A 54 8.66 -3.34 16.29
C PHE A 54 8.37 -3.16 14.80
N LEU A 55 7.10 -3.34 14.45
CA LEU A 55 6.49 -3.01 13.15
C LEU A 55 5.50 -1.86 13.36
N VAL A 56 5.57 -0.81 12.53
CA VAL A 56 4.51 0.19 12.42
C VAL A 56 3.74 -0.01 11.11
N ILE A 57 2.41 0.06 11.18
CA ILE A 57 1.51 0.00 10.03
C ILE A 57 0.73 1.30 9.94
N ALA A 58 1.01 2.09 8.91
CA ALA A 58 0.50 3.45 8.78
C ALA A 58 -0.80 3.52 7.96
N GLY A 59 -1.80 2.73 8.34
CA GLY A 59 -3.18 2.80 7.85
C GLY A 59 -3.49 1.89 6.67
N ASP A 60 -4.78 1.84 6.33
CA ASP A 60 -5.36 1.08 5.23
C ASP A 60 -4.94 -0.40 5.24
N VAL A 61 -5.15 -1.07 6.39
CA VAL A 61 -4.93 -2.51 6.53
C VAL A 61 -5.91 -3.28 5.63
N TYR A 62 -7.15 -2.81 5.56
CA TYR A 62 -8.22 -3.39 4.74
C TYR A 62 -8.68 -2.41 3.66
N ASP A 63 -9.39 -2.90 2.63
CA ASP A 63 -9.82 -2.11 1.47
C ASP A 63 -11.27 -1.60 1.60
N GLY A 64 -11.81 -1.56 2.77
CA GLY A 64 -13.15 -1.04 3.01
C GLY A 64 -13.70 -1.43 4.37
N PRO A 65 -14.77 -0.76 4.81
CA PRO A 65 -15.35 -0.99 6.13
C PRO A 65 -15.92 -2.42 6.30
N GLU A 66 -16.22 -3.13 5.23
CA GLU A 66 -16.68 -4.53 5.29
C GLU A 66 -15.62 -5.51 5.79
N ARG A 67 -14.34 -5.16 5.66
CA ARG A 67 -13.20 -5.89 6.22
C ARG A 67 -13.37 -7.41 6.13
N GLY A 68 -13.14 -7.99 4.95
CA GLY A 68 -13.37 -9.41 4.68
C GLY A 68 -12.85 -10.33 5.80
N LEU A 69 -13.64 -11.32 6.21
CA LEU A 69 -13.27 -12.24 7.32
C LEU A 69 -11.93 -12.92 7.07
N ARG A 70 -11.66 -13.33 5.82
CA ARG A 70 -10.40 -13.96 5.42
C ARG A 70 -9.20 -13.03 5.68
N ALA A 71 -9.31 -11.76 5.31
CA ALA A 71 -8.28 -10.76 5.56
C ALA A 71 -8.02 -10.59 7.05
N GLN A 72 -9.08 -10.46 7.85
CA GLN A 72 -8.96 -10.28 9.30
C GLN A 72 -8.29 -11.47 9.98
N LEU A 73 -8.69 -12.70 9.64
CA LEU A 73 -8.10 -13.92 10.21
C LEU A 73 -6.63 -14.07 9.81
N ARG A 74 -6.28 -13.74 8.56
CA ARG A 74 -4.89 -13.80 8.10
C ARG A 74 -4.03 -12.74 8.77
N PHE A 75 -4.54 -11.51 8.91
CA PHE A 75 -3.86 -10.42 9.62
C PHE A 75 -3.61 -10.81 11.08
N ARG A 76 -4.64 -11.27 11.79
CA ARG A 76 -4.50 -11.75 13.17
C ARG A 76 -3.45 -12.84 13.31
N ALA A 77 -3.47 -13.84 12.44
CA ALA A 77 -2.46 -14.93 12.47
C ALA A 77 -1.03 -14.40 12.26
N GLY A 78 -0.85 -13.42 11.39
CA GLY A 78 0.44 -12.73 11.22
C GLY A 78 0.89 -12.00 12.48
N LEU A 79 -0.03 -11.29 13.15
CA LEU A 79 0.23 -10.59 14.40
C LEU A 79 0.56 -11.55 15.55
N GLU A 80 -0.17 -12.67 15.67
CA GLU A 80 0.12 -13.73 16.66
C GLU A 80 1.52 -14.30 16.47
N ARG A 81 1.94 -14.46 15.20
CA ARG A 81 3.28 -14.93 14.88
C ARG A 81 4.34 -13.89 15.27
N LEU A 82 4.15 -12.60 14.98
CA LEU A 82 5.06 -11.53 15.41
C LEU A 82 5.17 -11.45 16.94
N SER A 83 4.04 -11.51 17.64
CA SER A 83 3.98 -11.54 19.09
C SER A 83 4.82 -12.71 19.67
N HIS A 84 4.71 -13.90 19.07
CA HIS A 84 5.50 -15.06 19.50
C HIS A 84 7.03 -14.84 19.37
N PHE A 85 7.46 -14.04 18.39
CA PHE A 85 8.87 -13.65 18.20
C PHE A 85 9.27 -12.37 18.95
N GLY A 86 8.38 -11.82 19.79
CA GLY A 86 8.66 -10.62 20.56
C GLY A 86 8.62 -9.31 19.79
N VAL A 87 8.18 -9.33 18.53
CA VAL A 87 8.06 -8.13 17.70
C VAL A 87 6.78 -7.38 18.10
N ARG A 88 6.92 -6.15 18.62
CA ARG A 88 5.79 -5.27 18.91
C ARG A 88 5.15 -4.79 17.61
N VAL A 89 3.82 -4.64 17.58
CA VAL A 89 3.13 -4.12 16.39
C VAL A 89 2.23 -2.93 16.76
N LEU A 90 2.40 -1.83 16.04
CA LEU A 90 1.65 -0.60 16.27
C LEU A 90 0.92 -0.20 14.99
N VAL A 91 -0.41 -0.07 15.07
CA VAL A 91 -1.28 0.09 13.91
C VAL A 91 -2.11 1.35 14.05
N VAL A 92 -2.13 2.19 13.03
CA VAL A 92 -3.19 3.17 12.82
C VAL A 92 -4.12 2.68 11.71
N HIS A 93 -5.38 3.08 11.74
CA HIS A 93 -6.34 2.87 10.66
C HIS A 93 -6.43 4.12 9.78
N GLY A 94 -6.65 3.91 8.47
CA GLY A 94 -6.78 4.98 7.48
C GLY A 94 -8.22 5.22 7.02
N ASN A 95 -8.36 5.76 5.81
CA ASN A 95 -9.66 6.11 5.25
C ASN A 95 -10.44 4.91 4.70
N HIS A 96 -9.77 3.81 4.35
CA HIS A 96 -10.44 2.59 3.90
C HIS A 96 -10.95 1.72 5.06
N ASP A 97 -10.34 1.83 6.23
CA ASP A 97 -10.64 0.97 7.37
C ASP A 97 -10.82 1.73 8.71
N PRO A 98 -11.58 2.84 8.74
CA PRO A 98 -11.69 3.69 9.92
C PRO A 98 -12.22 2.95 11.15
N THR A 99 -11.95 3.49 12.34
CA THR A 99 -12.24 2.79 13.61
C THR A 99 -13.71 2.73 13.98
N GLU A 100 -14.50 3.74 13.60
CA GLU A 100 -15.92 3.86 13.94
C GLU A 100 -16.85 3.29 12.86
N GLU A 101 -16.31 2.88 11.72
CA GLU A 101 -17.05 2.31 10.61
C GLU A 101 -16.69 0.83 10.41
N GLY A 102 -17.67 0.06 9.94
CA GLY A 102 -17.49 -1.35 9.64
C GLY A 102 -17.54 -2.26 10.87
N TRP A 103 -17.05 -3.48 10.72
CA TRP A 103 -17.05 -4.48 11.77
C TRP A 103 -15.69 -5.18 11.90
N SER A 104 -15.39 -5.70 13.10
CA SER A 104 -14.19 -6.49 13.34
C SER A 104 -14.55 -7.87 13.92
N ALA A 105 -13.98 -8.93 13.31
CA ALA A 105 -13.98 -10.27 13.88
C ALA A 105 -12.93 -10.43 14.98
N ILE A 106 -11.95 -9.52 15.03
CA ILE A 106 -10.88 -9.53 16.02
C ILE A 106 -11.42 -8.85 17.27
N ARG A 107 -11.70 -9.64 18.31
CA ARG A 107 -12.22 -9.16 19.60
C ARG A 107 -11.11 -8.70 20.54
N GLU A 108 -10.00 -9.41 20.48
CA GLU A 108 -8.83 -9.15 21.29
C GLU A 108 -7.58 -9.24 20.43
N TRP A 109 -6.71 -8.26 20.55
CA TRP A 109 -5.44 -8.22 19.85
C TRP A 109 -4.42 -9.11 20.58
N PRO A 110 -3.49 -9.77 19.85
CA PRO A 110 -2.38 -10.49 20.48
C PRO A 110 -1.55 -9.59 21.38
N GLU A 111 -0.85 -10.19 22.32
CA GLU A 111 0.09 -9.48 23.20
C GLU A 111 1.14 -8.73 22.37
N GLY A 112 1.51 -7.52 22.79
CA GLY A 112 2.46 -6.69 22.06
C GLY A 112 1.87 -5.92 20.86
N VAL A 113 0.59 -6.11 20.54
CA VAL A 113 -0.11 -5.35 19.48
C VAL A 113 -0.87 -4.19 20.09
N HIS A 114 -0.64 -2.99 19.57
CA HIS A 114 -1.40 -1.79 19.91
C HIS A 114 -2.04 -1.18 18.66
N VAL A 115 -3.34 -0.97 18.70
CA VAL A 115 -4.09 -0.25 17.67
C VAL A 115 -4.44 1.11 18.25
N PHE A 116 -3.92 2.16 17.65
CA PHE A 116 -4.15 3.53 18.11
C PHE A 116 -5.63 3.93 17.94
N GLY A 117 -6.17 4.62 18.93
CA GLY A 117 -7.50 5.20 18.89
C GLY A 117 -7.59 6.41 17.95
N SER A 118 -8.80 6.93 17.79
CA SER A 118 -9.12 8.06 16.89
C SER A 118 -9.42 9.38 17.58
N GLU A 119 -9.55 9.39 18.92
CA GLU A 119 -9.92 10.60 19.64
C GLU A 119 -8.76 11.60 19.83
N ARG A 120 -7.55 11.09 20.00
CA ARG A 120 -6.33 11.89 20.24
C ARG A 120 -5.09 11.12 19.84
N VAL A 121 -3.99 11.82 19.65
CA VAL A 121 -2.68 11.20 19.51
C VAL A 121 -2.32 10.47 20.81
N GLU A 122 -2.06 9.18 20.69
CA GLU A 122 -1.58 8.33 21.78
C GLU A 122 -0.06 8.16 21.67
N ALA A 123 0.58 7.79 22.78
CA ALA A 123 2.00 7.50 22.85
C ALA A 123 2.22 6.12 23.47
N VAL A 124 3.00 5.29 22.81
CA VAL A 124 3.36 3.95 23.27
C VAL A 124 4.88 3.85 23.39
N GLU A 125 5.36 3.54 24.58
CA GLU A 125 6.79 3.29 24.82
C GLU A 125 7.19 1.88 24.42
N ILE A 126 8.35 1.75 23.75
CA ILE A 126 8.94 0.50 23.32
C ILE A 126 10.25 0.29 24.10
N ASP A 127 10.17 -0.44 25.19
CA ASP A 127 11.29 -0.96 26.00
C ASP A 127 12.47 0.02 26.20
N GLY A 128 12.17 1.33 26.36
CA GLY A 128 13.17 2.38 26.56
C GLY A 128 13.97 2.76 25.31
N VAL A 129 13.67 2.21 24.13
CA VAL A 129 14.39 2.50 22.87
C VAL A 129 13.67 3.50 21.99
N ALA A 130 12.33 3.50 22.02
CA ALA A 130 11.53 4.41 21.19
C ALA A 130 10.20 4.77 21.87
N THR A 131 9.64 5.92 21.49
CA THR A 131 8.23 6.27 21.75
C THR A 131 7.53 6.42 20.41
N VAL A 132 6.47 5.65 20.19
CA VAL A 132 5.66 5.70 18.98
C VAL A 132 4.37 6.45 19.25
N TYR A 133 4.15 7.51 18.48
CA TYR A 133 2.94 8.32 18.52
C TYR A 133 2.06 7.97 17.34
N GLY A 134 0.75 7.84 17.55
CA GLY A 134 -0.18 7.52 16.47
C GLY A 134 -1.59 7.99 16.73
N ILE A 135 -2.35 8.14 15.65
CA ILE A 135 -3.79 8.42 15.67
C ILE A 135 -4.44 7.76 14.46
N SER A 136 -5.53 7.04 14.67
CA SER A 136 -6.34 6.43 13.61
C SER A 136 -7.42 7.39 13.12
N TYR A 137 -7.97 7.08 11.96
CA TYR A 137 -9.16 7.78 11.46
C TYR A 137 -10.42 7.25 12.16
N PRO A 138 -11.31 8.14 12.65
CA PRO A 138 -12.64 7.73 13.13
C PRO A 138 -13.55 7.34 11.97
N ARG A 139 -13.52 8.07 10.85
CA ARG A 139 -14.37 7.92 9.66
C ARG A 139 -13.54 8.00 8.38
N SER A 140 -14.11 7.58 7.28
CA SER A 140 -13.43 7.52 5.97
C SER A 140 -13.05 8.89 5.38
N ASP A 141 -13.74 9.97 5.75
CA ASP A 141 -13.48 11.33 5.27
C ASP A 141 -13.00 12.25 6.42
N VAL A 142 -11.71 12.16 6.76
CA VAL A 142 -11.03 13.04 7.72
C VAL A 142 -10.34 14.15 6.95
N ARG A 143 -10.76 15.41 7.18
CA ARG A 143 -10.22 16.60 6.50
C ARG A 143 -9.31 17.42 7.40
N GLU A 144 -9.40 17.21 8.69
CA GLU A 144 -8.62 17.91 9.71
C GLU A 144 -7.13 17.56 9.57
N ASN A 145 -6.25 18.55 9.73
CA ASN A 145 -4.81 18.35 9.76
C ASN A 145 -4.38 17.68 11.06
N LEU A 146 -4.35 16.36 11.08
CA LEU A 146 -4.01 15.58 12.27
C LEU A 146 -2.53 15.71 12.68
N ALA A 147 -1.64 16.13 11.78
CA ALA A 147 -0.22 16.33 12.10
C ALA A 147 0.00 17.40 13.19
N LEU A 148 -0.92 18.37 13.30
CA LEU A 148 -0.84 19.43 14.30
C LEU A 148 -1.10 18.95 15.73
N ALA A 149 -1.73 17.78 15.90
CA ALA A 149 -2.00 17.20 17.22
C ALA A 149 -0.79 16.47 17.83
N PHE A 150 0.25 16.21 17.03
CA PHE A 150 1.47 15.56 17.51
C PHE A 150 2.34 16.51 18.35
N PRO A 151 3.18 15.97 19.26
CA PRO A 151 4.07 16.79 20.10
C PRO A 151 4.92 17.75 19.28
N ARG A 152 5.06 18.99 19.74
CA ARG A 152 5.81 20.05 19.04
C ARG A 152 7.21 20.22 19.62
N LYS A 153 8.18 20.65 18.79
CA LYS A 153 9.60 20.85 19.17
C LYS A 153 9.75 21.82 20.35
N ALA A 154 8.93 22.86 20.44
CA ALA A 154 8.99 23.85 21.53
C ALA A 154 8.76 23.25 22.94
N GLY A 155 8.19 22.04 23.05
CA GLY A 155 7.96 21.31 24.30
C GLY A 155 8.86 20.07 24.48
N ARG A 156 9.91 19.91 23.65
CA ARG A 156 10.77 18.71 23.68
C ARG A 156 11.60 18.70 24.97
N SER A 157 11.28 17.76 25.88
CA SER A 157 12.22 17.35 26.93
C SER A 157 13.35 16.52 26.31
N GLU A 158 14.55 16.66 26.83
CA GLU A 158 15.69 15.81 26.44
C GLU A 158 15.39 14.34 26.85
N GLY A 159 14.74 13.59 25.96
CA GLY A 159 14.53 12.15 26.11
C GLY A 159 15.54 11.39 25.25
N THR A 160 15.96 10.23 25.72
CA THR A 160 17.04 9.45 25.11
C THR A 160 16.59 8.46 24.03
N GLY A 161 15.30 8.39 23.70
CA GLY A 161 14.75 7.43 22.72
C GLY A 161 14.33 8.08 21.40
N LEU A 162 14.26 7.26 20.34
CA LEU A 162 13.72 7.66 19.04
C LEU A 162 12.21 7.98 19.18
N ARG A 163 11.75 9.04 18.53
CA ARG A 163 10.33 9.40 18.44
C ARG A 163 9.81 9.13 17.04
N VAL A 164 8.87 8.20 16.95
CA VAL A 164 8.23 7.80 15.69
C VAL A 164 6.80 8.32 15.66
N GLY A 165 6.42 9.06 14.64
CA GLY A 165 5.03 9.46 14.37
C GLY A 165 4.42 8.56 13.30
N VAL A 166 3.27 7.96 13.57
CA VAL A 166 2.54 7.11 12.61
C VAL A 166 1.26 7.84 12.23
N LEU A 167 1.12 8.16 10.95
CA LEU A 167 -0.01 8.94 10.45
C LEU A 167 -0.39 8.54 9.02
N HIS A 168 -1.67 8.33 8.79
CA HIS A 168 -2.23 8.16 7.46
C HIS A 168 -2.68 9.52 6.92
N CYS A 169 -2.00 10.11 5.93
CA CYS A 169 -2.29 11.47 5.48
C CYS A 169 -1.77 11.76 4.06
N ASN A 170 -2.32 12.82 3.44
CA ASN A 170 -1.77 13.40 2.21
C ASN A 170 -0.84 14.57 2.58
N ALA A 171 0.45 14.30 2.72
CA ALA A 171 1.46 15.32 3.00
C ALA A 171 1.98 15.93 1.69
N GLY A 172 1.96 17.26 1.59
CA GLY A 172 2.46 17.99 0.41
C GLY A 172 1.51 18.02 -0.78
N GLY A 173 0.28 17.51 -0.67
CA GLY A 173 -0.75 17.65 -1.69
C GLY A 173 -0.49 16.79 -2.93
N HIS A 174 -0.20 15.51 -2.77
CA HIS A 174 0.01 14.57 -3.89
C HIS A 174 -1.19 14.53 -4.83
N ALA A 175 -0.94 14.90 -6.09
CA ALA A 175 -1.95 14.87 -7.14
C ALA A 175 -2.41 13.43 -7.40
N GLY A 176 -3.73 13.22 -7.48
CA GLY A 176 -4.32 11.90 -7.69
C GLY A 176 -4.70 11.15 -6.40
N HIS A 177 -4.36 11.68 -5.24
CA HIS A 177 -4.84 11.22 -3.94
C HIS A 177 -5.81 12.21 -3.33
N ALA A 178 -6.85 11.71 -2.64
CA ALA A 178 -7.79 12.57 -1.94
C ALA A 178 -7.08 13.34 -0.81
N PRO A 179 -7.48 14.59 -0.50
CA PRO A 179 -6.81 15.40 0.51
C PRO A 179 -7.25 15.01 1.93
N TYR A 180 -7.10 13.72 2.27
CA TYR A 180 -7.42 13.22 3.61
C TYR A 180 -6.30 13.58 4.59
N ALA A 181 -6.67 14.07 5.78
CA ALA A 181 -5.78 14.59 6.81
C ALA A 181 -4.62 15.41 6.22
N ALA A 182 -4.94 16.25 5.23
CA ALA A 182 -3.94 16.96 4.44
C ALA A 182 -3.08 17.85 5.33
N CYS A 183 -1.76 17.74 5.19
CA CYS A 183 -0.78 18.55 5.88
C CYS A 183 0.33 18.99 4.91
N ASN A 184 1.09 20.01 5.30
CA ASN A 184 2.30 20.38 4.59
C ASN A 184 3.55 19.82 5.30
N LEU A 185 4.69 19.91 4.64
CA LEU A 185 5.94 19.37 5.19
C LEU A 185 6.36 20.12 6.48
N ASP A 186 6.08 21.41 6.59
CA ASP A 186 6.40 22.22 7.78
C ASP A 186 5.59 21.76 9.01
N ASP A 187 4.36 21.27 8.81
CA ASP A 187 3.56 20.71 9.89
C ASP A 187 4.25 19.48 10.51
N LEU A 188 4.85 18.64 9.68
CA LEU A 188 5.56 17.44 10.08
C LEU A 188 6.96 17.74 10.66
N THR A 189 7.75 18.56 9.97
CA THR A 189 9.11 18.90 10.41
C THR A 189 9.12 19.79 11.65
N GLY A 190 8.04 20.52 11.93
CA GLY A 190 7.85 21.32 13.16
C GLY A 190 7.47 20.49 14.38
N ALA A 191 7.12 19.21 14.24
CA ALA A 191 6.83 18.32 15.34
C ALA A 191 8.11 17.80 16.02
N ALA A 192 7.97 17.32 17.27
CA ALA A 192 9.06 16.68 18.01
C ALA A 192 9.13 15.18 17.66
N ILE A 193 9.16 14.86 16.38
CA ILE A 193 9.23 13.52 15.82
C ILE A 193 10.53 13.40 15.02
N ASP A 194 11.20 12.27 15.15
CA ASP A 194 12.49 12.00 14.48
C ASP A 194 12.29 11.20 13.18
N TYR A 195 11.21 10.37 13.14
CA TYR A 195 10.81 9.59 11.97
C TYR A 195 9.28 9.59 11.81
N TRP A 196 8.78 10.06 10.69
CA TRP A 196 7.39 9.97 10.30
C TRP A 196 7.16 8.75 9.42
N ALA A 197 6.37 7.82 9.93
CA ALA A 197 5.83 6.68 9.20
C ALA A 197 4.47 7.07 8.61
N LEU A 198 4.45 7.41 7.32
CA LEU A 198 3.25 7.87 6.62
C LEU A 198 2.63 6.76 5.78
N GLY A 199 1.29 6.77 5.66
CA GLY A 199 0.50 5.98 4.72
C GLY A 199 -0.41 6.87 3.88
N HIS A 200 -1.20 6.29 2.96
CA HIS A 200 -2.11 6.90 2.00
C HIS A 200 -1.53 7.04 0.58
N VAL A 201 -0.27 7.32 0.43
CA VAL A 201 0.37 7.44 -0.89
C VAL A 201 1.00 6.11 -1.27
N HIS A 202 0.45 5.46 -2.32
CA HIS A 202 0.88 4.12 -2.75
C HIS A 202 2.24 4.10 -3.46
N ALA A 203 2.79 5.26 -3.81
CA ALA A 203 4.15 5.39 -4.31
C ALA A 203 5.13 5.52 -3.14
N ARG A 204 6.25 4.78 -3.18
CA ARG A 204 7.33 4.97 -2.22
C ARG A 204 8.01 6.32 -2.43
N GLU A 205 8.15 7.09 -1.34
CA GLU A 205 8.77 8.41 -1.39
C GLU A 205 9.40 8.78 -0.05
N VAL A 206 10.53 9.47 -0.08
CA VAL A 206 11.16 10.14 1.06
C VAL A 206 11.01 11.64 0.85
N LEU A 207 10.18 12.29 1.65
CA LEU A 207 9.90 13.72 1.55
C LEU A 207 10.96 14.58 2.26
N CYS A 208 11.56 14.04 3.32
CA CYS A 208 12.59 14.69 4.13
C CYS A 208 13.45 13.64 4.83
N GLU A 209 14.72 13.93 5.06
CA GLU A 209 15.66 13.05 5.77
C GLU A 209 16.03 13.57 7.19
N ASP A 210 15.65 14.83 7.52
CA ASP A 210 15.84 15.38 8.87
C ASP A 210 14.72 16.38 9.24
N PRO A 211 13.71 15.95 10.02
CA PRO A 211 13.42 14.56 10.42
C PRO A 211 13.05 13.70 9.21
N TRP A 212 13.20 12.39 9.35
CA TRP A 212 12.74 11.49 8.29
C TRP A 212 11.21 11.55 8.10
N VAL A 213 10.77 11.76 6.86
CA VAL A 213 9.36 11.77 6.48
C VAL A 213 9.19 10.84 5.30
N VAL A 214 8.56 9.67 5.51
CA VAL A 214 8.64 8.55 4.59
C VAL A 214 7.28 7.94 4.28
N TYR A 215 6.99 7.75 3.01
CA TYR A 215 5.97 6.84 2.51
C TYR A 215 6.64 5.55 2.03
N PRO A 216 6.30 4.36 2.54
CA PRO A 216 6.81 3.09 2.05
C PRO A 216 6.17 2.70 0.71
N GLY A 217 5.03 3.31 0.40
CA GLY A 217 4.07 2.86 -0.61
C GLY A 217 3.21 1.71 -0.10
N ASN A 218 2.33 1.20 -0.93
CA ASN A 218 1.52 0.05 -0.56
C ASN A 218 2.33 -1.26 -0.59
N LEU A 219 1.85 -2.25 0.18
CA LEU A 219 2.54 -3.53 0.33
C LEU A 219 2.47 -4.39 -0.94
N GLN A 220 1.38 -4.29 -1.71
CA GLN A 220 1.12 -5.01 -2.95
C GLN A 220 0.40 -4.10 -3.94
N GLY A 221 0.94 -3.92 -5.14
CA GLY A 221 0.26 -3.20 -6.21
C GLY A 221 -1.03 -3.91 -6.63
N ARG A 222 -2.10 -3.14 -6.86
CA ARG A 222 -3.46 -3.66 -7.12
C ARG A 222 -3.95 -3.43 -8.54
N SER A 223 -3.30 -2.57 -9.28
CA SER A 223 -3.72 -2.18 -10.63
C SER A 223 -2.53 -1.68 -11.47
N PRO A 224 -2.69 -1.51 -12.80
CA PRO A 224 -1.65 -0.94 -13.64
C PRO A 224 -1.51 0.60 -13.56
N HIS A 225 -2.20 1.28 -12.65
CA HIS A 225 -2.06 2.72 -12.43
C HIS A 225 -0.65 3.12 -11.97
N ALA A 226 -0.22 4.34 -12.24
CA ALA A 226 1.16 4.77 -12.05
C ALA A 226 1.68 4.54 -10.62
N GLY A 227 0.92 4.91 -9.60
CA GLY A 227 1.27 4.71 -8.18
C GLY A 227 1.31 3.25 -7.71
N GLU A 228 0.73 2.33 -8.52
CA GLU A 228 0.63 0.90 -8.20
C GLU A 228 1.71 0.04 -8.89
N ARG A 229 2.54 0.66 -9.72
CA ARG A 229 3.56 -0.03 -10.53
C ARG A 229 4.88 -0.20 -9.79
N GLY A 230 5.70 -1.09 -10.31
CA GLY A 230 7.05 -1.32 -9.81
C GLY A 230 7.07 -2.13 -8.52
N GLU A 231 8.15 -1.99 -7.77
CA GLU A 231 8.36 -2.70 -6.51
C GLU A 231 7.50 -2.13 -5.41
N LYS A 232 6.88 -3.04 -4.64
CA LYS A 232 6.05 -2.74 -3.49
C LYS A 232 6.57 -3.50 -2.27
N GLY A 233 6.40 -2.91 -1.06
CA GLY A 233 6.97 -3.55 0.12
C GLY A 233 6.97 -2.65 1.35
N ALA A 234 8.05 -2.69 2.12
CA ALA A 234 8.20 -1.99 3.38
C ALA A 234 9.60 -1.37 3.54
N MET A 235 9.71 -0.42 4.46
CA MET A 235 11.01 0.15 4.86
C MET A 235 11.53 -0.60 6.08
N VAL A 236 12.82 -0.93 6.07
CA VAL A 236 13.59 -1.34 7.24
C VAL A 236 14.39 -0.12 7.69
N VAL A 237 14.25 0.24 8.94
CA VAL A 237 14.89 1.42 9.53
C VAL A 237 15.89 0.94 10.57
N ASP A 238 17.16 1.20 10.32
CA ASP A 238 18.24 0.97 11.26
C ASP A 238 18.41 2.20 12.17
N VAL A 239 18.48 1.97 13.46
CA VAL A 239 18.61 3.00 14.49
C VAL A 239 19.87 2.76 15.29
N GLU A 240 20.73 3.77 15.40
CA GLU A 240 21.96 3.77 16.20
C GLU A 240 21.98 5.01 17.08
N ASP A 241 22.34 4.85 18.35
CA ASP A 241 22.45 5.93 19.33
C ASP A 241 21.19 6.84 19.39
N GLY A 242 19.99 6.23 19.24
CA GLY A 242 18.71 6.94 19.28
C GLY A 242 18.42 7.80 18.05
N ARG A 243 19.13 7.60 16.94
CA ARG A 243 18.94 8.28 15.66
C ARG A 243 18.79 7.28 14.52
N VAL A 244 18.04 7.67 13.50
CA VAL A 244 17.95 6.88 12.26
C VAL A 244 19.29 6.90 11.54
N ALA A 245 19.90 5.75 11.41
CA ALA A 245 21.17 5.55 10.71
C ALA A 245 20.97 5.24 9.23
N ALA A 246 19.93 4.43 8.90
CA ALA A 246 19.61 4.09 7.52
C ALA A 246 18.13 3.76 7.37
N VAL A 247 17.60 4.04 6.16
CA VAL A 247 16.24 3.67 5.75
C VAL A 247 16.34 2.88 4.44
N THR A 248 16.07 1.60 4.49
CA THR A 248 16.26 0.66 3.38
C THR A 248 14.94 0.06 2.95
N PHE A 249 14.63 0.10 1.66
CA PHE A 249 13.44 -0.53 1.12
C PHE A 249 13.64 -2.04 0.89
N ARG A 250 12.62 -2.83 1.23
CA ARG A 250 12.55 -4.28 0.97
C ARG A 250 11.31 -4.58 0.14
N ALA A 251 11.53 -5.09 -1.07
CA ALA A 251 10.42 -5.50 -1.95
C ALA A 251 9.79 -6.80 -1.43
N LEU A 252 8.46 -6.78 -1.24
CA LEU A 252 7.66 -7.89 -0.69
C LEU A 252 6.51 -8.30 -1.60
N ASP A 253 6.30 -7.56 -2.70
CA ASP A 253 5.23 -7.78 -3.64
C ASP A 253 5.31 -9.18 -4.31
N ARG A 254 4.16 -9.80 -4.52
CA ARG A 254 4.00 -11.09 -5.19
C ARG A 254 3.62 -10.95 -6.66
N VAL A 255 2.94 -9.87 -6.97
CA VAL A 255 2.56 -9.49 -8.34
C VAL A 255 3.03 -8.08 -8.59
N ARG A 256 3.74 -7.89 -9.70
CA ARG A 256 4.27 -6.58 -10.08
C ARG A 256 3.67 -6.11 -11.38
N PHE A 257 3.12 -4.90 -11.39
CA PHE A 257 2.64 -4.26 -12.60
C PHE A 257 3.76 -3.48 -13.27
N LEU A 258 3.97 -3.78 -14.54
CA LEU A 258 4.95 -3.09 -15.38
C LEU A 258 4.26 -2.59 -16.64
N VAL A 259 4.63 -1.41 -17.09
CA VAL A 259 4.24 -0.90 -18.42
C VAL A 259 5.44 -1.02 -19.34
N SER A 260 5.19 -1.57 -20.52
CA SER A 260 6.21 -1.78 -21.52
C SER A 260 5.69 -1.32 -22.86
N GLU A 261 6.50 -0.58 -23.59
CA GLU A 261 6.23 -0.21 -24.97
C GLU A 261 6.93 -1.23 -25.90
N LEU A 262 6.21 -1.70 -26.89
CA LEU A 262 6.72 -2.59 -27.92
C LEU A 262 6.52 -1.92 -29.27
N ASP A 263 7.61 -1.66 -29.98
CA ASP A 263 7.55 -1.21 -31.36
C ASP A 263 7.18 -2.39 -32.25
N VAL A 264 6.03 -2.29 -32.88
CA VAL A 264 5.49 -3.27 -33.84
C VAL A 264 5.42 -2.74 -35.26
N SER A 265 5.96 -1.55 -35.54
CA SER A 265 5.87 -0.88 -36.86
C SER A 265 6.50 -1.73 -37.98
N SER A 266 7.50 -2.55 -37.67
CA SER A 266 8.18 -3.43 -38.63
C SER A 266 7.72 -4.90 -38.55
N ALA A 267 6.69 -5.22 -37.75
CA ALA A 267 6.19 -6.60 -37.64
C ALA A 267 5.38 -6.96 -38.90
N SER A 268 5.71 -8.09 -39.50
CA SER A 268 5.07 -8.58 -40.73
C SER A 268 3.73 -9.26 -40.47
N ASP A 269 3.57 -9.84 -39.26
CA ASP A 269 2.37 -10.57 -38.84
C ASP A 269 2.22 -10.64 -37.29
N LEU A 270 1.10 -11.21 -36.82
CA LEU A 270 0.82 -11.38 -35.39
C LEU A 270 1.79 -12.32 -34.70
N GLY A 271 2.37 -13.32 -35.39
CA GLY A 271 3.35 -14.25 -34.85
C GLY A 271 4.64 -13.52 -34.47
N GLU A 272 5.07 -12.56 -35.28
CA GLU A 272 6.22 -11.74 -34.97
C GLU A 272 5.97 -10.82 -33.78
N VAL A 273 4.76 -10.21 -33.69
CA VAL A 273 4.35 -9.43 -32.52
C VAL A 273 4.37 -10.29 -31.23
N GLU A 274 3.81 -11.51 -31.29
CA GLU A 274 3.85 -12.43 -30.15
C GLU A 274 5.29 -12.82 -29.77
N SER A 275 6.15 -13.06 -30.74
CA SER A 275 7.55 -13.40 -30.52
C SER A 275 8.29 -12.26 -29.79
N ARG A 276 8.12 -11.02 -30.24
CA ARG A 276 8.71 -9.82 -29.62
C ARG A 276 8.20 -9.63 -28.19
N LEU A 277 6.90 -9.82 -27.95
CA LEU A 277 6.31 -9.78 -26.61
C LEU A 277 6.91 -10.81 -25.67
N ARG A 278 7.07 -12.06 -26.16
CA ARG A 278 7.70 -13.15 -25.39
C ARG A 278 9.15 -12.84 -25.05
N ALA A 279 9.92 -12.33 -26.01
CA ALA A 279 11.32 -11.95 -25.80
C ALA A 279 11.46 -10.84 -24.75
N GLN A 280 10.59 -9.82 -24.82
CA GLN A 280 10.60 -8.72 -23.87
C GLN A 280 10.20 -9.17 -22.45
N ARG A 281 9.31 -10.15 -22.33
CA ARG A 281 8.93 -10.76 -21.04
C ARG A 281 10.09 -11.49 -20.39
N VAL A 282 10.88 -12.24 -21.16
CA VAL A 282 12.03 -13.01 -20.68
C VAL A 282 13.14 -12.06 -20.21
N SER A 283 13.41 -10.97 -20.92
CA SER A 283 14.46 -10.01 -20.58
C SER A 283 14.23 -9.25 -19.26
N ARG A 284 12.97 -9.19 -18.77
CA ARG A 284 12.61 -8.49 -17.52
C ARG A 284 12.49 -9.42 -16.29
N GLY A 285 12.91 -10.66 -16.42
CA GLY A 285 12.87 -11.65 -15.35
C GLY A 285 11.48 -12.27 -15.13
N ALA A 286 11.43 -13.31 -14.33
CA ALA A 286 10.23 -14.12 -14.07
C ALA A 286 9.20 -13.44 -13.13
N ALA A 287 9.17 -12.12 -13.03
CA ALA A 287 8.13 -11.42 -12.28
C ALA A 287 6.76 -11.75 -12.89
N ARG A 288 5.79 -12.09 -12.08
CA ARG A 288 4.40 -12.25 -12.51
C ARG A 288 3.89 -10.87 -12.90
N CYS A 289 3.83 -10.60 -14.20
CA CYS A 289 3.48 -9.28 -14.73
C CYS A 289 2.09 -9.29 -15.33
N ALA A 290 1.35 -8.21 -15.11
CA ALA A 290 0.14 -7.87 -15.85
C ALA A 290 0.25 -6.43 -16.35
N ALA A 291 0.03 -6.17 -17.62
CA ALA A 291 0.07 -4.83 -18.18
C ALA A 291 -0.85 -4.69 -19.38
N ILE A 292 -1.45 -3.51 -19.52
CA ILE A 292 -2.19 -3.16 -20.72
C ILE A 292 -2.18 -1.65 -20.94
N SER A 293 -1.91 -1.22 -22.17
CA SER A 293 -2.38 0.05 -22.69
C SER A 293 -2.29 0.07 -24.22
N ALA A 294 -3.28 0.64 -24.88
CA ALA A 294 -3.26 0.89 -26.32
C ALA A 294 -3.38 2.40 -26.58
N GLY A 295 -2.52 2.88 -27.48
CA GLY A 295 -2.62 4.21 -28.07
C GLY A 295 -2.58 4.10 -29.60
N PRO A 296 -2.82 5.16 -30.37
CA PRO A 296 -2.71 5.12 -31.82
C PRO A 296 -1.33 4.63 -32.26
N GLY A 297 -1.29 3.52 -33.01
CA GLY A 297 -0.04 2.89 -33.47
C GLY A 297 0.70 2.03 -32.45
N ARG A 298 0.13 1.76 -31.26
CA ARG A 298 0.71 0.90 -30.22
C ARG A 298 -0.23 -0.25 -29.88
N CYS A 299 0.29 -1.45 -29.74
CA CYS A 299 -0.50 -2.61 -29.33
C CYS A 299 -0.61 -2.65 -27.82
N ALA A 300 -1.83 -2.79 -27.32
CA ALA A 300 -2.09 -3.08 -25.92
C ALA A 300 -2.17 -4.55 -25.70
N THR A 301 -1.50 -5.05 -24.72
CA THR A 301 -1.65 -6.43 -24.31
C THR A 301 -1.86 -6.55 -22.84
N CYS A 302 -2.91 -7.24 -22.52
CA CYS A 302 -3.14 -7.78 -21.20
C CYS A 302 -2.35 -9.07 -21.02
N TRP A 303 -1.87 -9.31 -19.83
CA TRP A 303 -1.39 -10.59 -19.47
C TRP A 303 -2.55 -11.58 -19.44
N SER A 304 -2.64 -12.41 -20.47
CA SER A 304 -3.45 -13.64 -20.47
C SER A 304 -2.68 -14.70 -21.24
N PRO A 305 -2.61 -15.94 -20.78
CA PRO A 305 -2.25 -17.03 -21.68
C PRO A 305 -3.42 -17.16 -22.66
N CYS A 306 -3.28 -16.54 -23.84
CA CYS A 306 -4.08 -16.73 -25.04
C CYS A 306 -5.60 -16.90 -24.82
N ALA A 307 -6.34 -15.82 -24.65
CA ALA A 307 -7.73 -15.82 -25.04
C ALA A 307 -7.78 -15.62 -26.55
N ARG A 308 -8.10 -16.66 -27.30
CA ARG A 308 -8.41 -16.55 -28.73
C ARG A 308 -9.58 -15.58 -28.87
N SER A 309 -9.37 -14.45 -29.54
CA SER A 309 -10.46 -13.62 -30.00
C SER A 309 -11.30 -14.44 -30.98
N ARG A 310 -12.47 -14.86 -30.54
CA ARG A 310 -13.50 -15.30 -31.50
C ARG A 310 -13.95 -14.05 -32.24
N GLY A 311 -13.59 -13.98 -33.51
CA GLY A 311 -14.14 -13.00 -34.45
C GLY A 311 -15.65 -13.10 -34.45
N GLY A 312 -16.31 -12.17 -33.84
CA GLY A 312 -17.75 -11.95 -33.94
C GLY A 312 -17.96 -10.80 -34.90
N ASP A 313 -18.33 -11.16 -36.13
CA ASP A 313 -18.80 -10.24 -37.18
C ASP A 313 -20.02 -9.45 -36.63
N ARG A 314 -19.84 -8.21 -36.24
CA ARG A 314 -20.92 -7.28 -35.93
C ARG A 314 -20.99 -6.25 -37.04
N ARG A 315 -21.87 -6.51 -38.01
CA ARG A 315 -22.34 -5.51 -38.98
C ARG A 315 -22.98 -4.32 -38.22
N PRO A 316 -22.76 -3.09 -38.69
CA PRO A 316 -23.37 -1.92 -38.06
C PRO A 316 -24.88 -1.94 -38.25
N ARG A 317 -25.63 -1.79 -37.17
CA ARG A 317 -27.08 -1.54 -37.24
C ARG A 317 -27.30 -0.08 -37.67
N THR A 318 -27.90 0.05 -38.83
CA THR A 318 -28.45 1.31 -39.37
C THR A 318 -29.55 1.81 -38.42
N ALA A 319 -29.49 3.12 -38.14
CA ALA A 319 -30.50 3.87 -37.43
C ALA A 319 -31.84 3.88 -38.21
N PHE A 320 -32.94 3.70 -37.54
CA PHE A 320 -34.27 4.00 -38.03
C PHE A 320 -34.77 5.35 -37.49
N PRO A 321 -35.44 6.17 -38.31
CA PRO A 321 -35.90 7.47 -37.87
C PRO A 321 -37.20 7.42 -37.07
N SER A 322 -37.31 8.33 -36.14
CA SER A 322 -38.52 8.63 -35.38
C SER A 322 -39.61 9.18 -36.28
N SER A 323 -40.81 8.61 -36.24
CA SER A 323 -42.02 9.28 -36.70
C SER A 323 -43.06 9.33 -35.57
N GLY A 324 -43.54 10.55 -35.35
CA GLY A 324 -44.48 10.89 -34.31
C GLY A 324 -45.93 10.47 -34.56
N GLY A 325 -46.76 10.67 -33.57
CA GLY A 325 -48.22 10.55 -33.66
C GLY A 325 -48.83 10.41 -32.27
N ARG A 326 -49.27 11.49 -31.68
CA ARG A 326 -50.50 11.54 -30.85
C ARG A 326 -51.69 11.62 -31.78
N PRO A 327 -53.00 11.41 -31.41
CA PRO A 327 -53.62 11.68 -30.10
C PRO A 327 -54.69 10.65 -29.69
N SER A 328 -55.12 10.70 -28.50
CA SER A 328 -56.40 10.96 -27.82
C SER A 328 -56.50 10.18 -26.51
#